data_69e28059f9c29566fc4bdcceded2f487
#
_entry.id   69e28059f9c29566fc4bdcceded2f487
#
_cell.length_a   1.000
_cell.length_b   1.000
_cell.length_c   1.000
_cell.angle_alpha   90.00
_cell.angle_beta   90.00
_cell.angle_gamma   90.00
#
_symmetry.space_group_name_H-M   'P 1'
#
loop_
_entity.id
_entity.type
_entity.pdbx_description
1 polymer ?
#
loop_
_entity_poly.entity_id
_entity_poly.type
_entity_poly.pdbx_seq_one_letter_code
_entity_poly.pdbx_strand_id
1 'polypeptide(L)'
;MKQRINLLIAFSVLALIVLSTVQCYLVKTTYDYKVAQFHTEIKNKIAGITNDYSDIDSVIVAKKEALYQQLSENYIQGKSSKVEIKNYILENEYSDVLTQKIQRKFKRDLPNLKIDFAIVLNKFVLYQNAKKVDTIFSEKPFIQNKLYGNLISLNHAFLVRNYVGTSNGTFENKGYKLLTEDSMYVSVIDWEMIILRRMTFVLILSLLSIATLITLFFIAIKALIKQKKANDIKTDFINNITHELKTPLTTLGISTKILERKDIRDNDESFTTIVNTISRQNNRLQNLIDQVMANSLAENGIELQKEKTKAEDFLLTIVNDFKITYPKINIKTDFKTQKTNLILDKFYLTTALLNVLENAVKYGSTTITIKTELSQDQFSISVEDDGIGIEKNKQSLLFEKFYRVQQGNLHNTKGLGLGLYYVDQIIKAHQGTVSVVSDLGKGTQFTILLKV
;
A
#
# COMPACT_ATOMS: atom_id res chain seq x y z
N MET A 1 -8.51 0.54 24.49
CA MET A 1 -8.78 0.78 23.06
C MET A 1 -7.49 0.87 22.20
N LYS A 2 -6.46 1.63 22.58
CA LYS A 2 -5.15 1.74 21.89
C LYS A 2 -4.48 0.37 21.64
N GLN A 3 -4.49 -0.51 22.63
CA GLN A 3 -3.97 -1.88 22.50
C GLN A 3 -4.71 -2.72 21.46
N ARG A 4 -6.04 -2.62 21.35
CA ARG A 4 -6.83 -3.37 20.34
C ARG A 4 -6.53 -2.93 18.91
N ILE A 5 -6.30 -1.64 18.68
CA ILE A 5 -5.93 -1.12 17.35
C ILE A 5 -4.52 -1.58 16.97
N ASN A 6 -3.56 -1.50 17.90
CA ASN A 6 -2.21 -2.01 17.66
C ASN A 6 -2.21 -3.52 17.38
N LEU A 7 -3.07 -4.28 18.06
CA LEU A 7 -3.26 -5.71 17.82
C LEU A 7 -3.84 -5.97 16.42
N LEU A 8 -4.86 -5.19 15.98
CA LEU A 8 -5.42 -5.30 14.63
C LEU A 8 -4.38 -4.97 13.56
N ILE A 9 -3.59 -3.92 13.75
CA ILE A 9 -2.49 -3.57 12.84
C ILE A 9 -1.48 -4.72 12.77
N ALA A 10 -1.08 -5.28 13.92
CA ALA A 10 -0.14 -6.40 13.97
C ALA A 10 -0.68 -7.64 13.24
N PHE A 11 -1.95 -8.01 13.46
CA PHE A 11 -2.58 -9.11 12.73
C PHE A 11 -2.67 -8.87 11.22
N SER A 12 -2.98 -7.64 10.81
CA SER A 12 -3.06 -7.28 9.39
C SER A 12 -1.67 -7.33 8.71
N VAL A 13 -0.61 -6.89 9.41
CA VAL A 13 0.77 -7.00 8.93
C VAL A 13 1.17 -8.48 8.84
N LEU A 14 0.84 -9.30 9.83
CA LEU A 14 1.11 -10.73 9.80
C LEU A 14 0.39 -11.41 8.63
N ALA A 15 -0.89 -11.09 8.40
CA ALA A 15 -1.65 -11.60 7.26
C ALA A 15 -1.01 -11.21 5.92
N LEU A 16 -0.54 -9.98 5.78
CA LEU A 16 0.17 -9.51 4.57
C LEU A 16 1.47 -10.31 4.34
N ILE A 17 2.24 -10.57 5.40
CA ILE A 17 3.47 -11.37 5.32
C ILE A 17 3.15 -12.80 4.88
N VAL A 18 2.14 -13.43 5.48
CA VAL A 18 1.71 -14.79 5.11
C VAL A 18 1.27 -14.85 3.65
N LEU A 19 0.42 -13.93 3.20
CA LEU A 19 -0.04 -13.86 1.82
C LEU A 19 1.11 -13.66 0.84
N SER A 20 2.05 -12.76 1.15
CA SER A 20 3.24 -12.53 0.32
C SER A 20 4.14 -13.78 0.24
N THR A 21 4.29 -14.51 1.35
CA THR A 21 5.07 -15.76 1.37
C THR A 21 4.41 -16.83 0.51
N VAL A 22 3.09 -17.00 0.61
CA VAL A 22 2.32 -17.93 -0.24
C VAL A 22 2.47 -17.55 -1.71
N GLN A 23 2.40 -16.26 -2.04
CA GLN A 23 2.57 -15.78 -3.41
C GLN A 23 3.98 -16.12 -3.97
N CYS A 24 5.03 -15.86 -3.19
CA CYS A 24 6.41 -16.22 -3.55
C CYS A 24 6.56 -17.73 -3.78
N TYR A 25 5.94 -18.55 -2.92
CA TYR A 25 5.94 -20.01 -3.06
C TYR A 25 5.25 -20.45 -4.37
N LEU A 26 4.08 -19.86 -4.71
CA LEU A 26 3.35 -20.16 -5.93
C LEU A 26 4.14 -19.78 -7.19
N VAL A 27 4.81 -18.63 -7.18
CA VAL A 27 5.67 -18.19 -8.29
C VAL A 27 6.84 -19.17 -8.48
N LYS A 28 7.49 -19.59 -7.39
CA LYS A 28 8.58 -20.56 -7.42
C LYS A 28 8.10 -21.90 -7.96
N THR A 29 6.99 -22.43 -7.46
CA THR A 29 6.41 -23.71 -7.93
C THR A 29 6.05 -23.64 -9.42
N THR A 30 5.51 -22.52 -9.88
CA THR A 30 5.20 -22.28 -11.29
C THR A 30 6.48 -22.27 -12.14
N TYR A 31 7.55 -21.66 -11.63
CA TYR A 31 8.84 -21.65 -12.30
C TYR A 31 9.39 -23.08 -12.45
N ASP A 32 9.44 -23.85 -11.37
CA ASP A 32 9.93 -25.23 -11.38
C ASP A 32 9.11 -26.11 -12.35
N TYR A 33 7.78 -25.92 -12.36
CA TYR A 33 6.89 -26.61 -13.31
C TYR A 33 7.20 -26.23 -14.78
N LYS A 34 7.41 -24.93 -15.07
CA LYS A 34 7.74 -24.45 -16.42
C LYS A 34 9.10 -24.94 -16.89
N VAL A 35 10.07 -25.06 -16.00
CA VAL A 35 11.37 -25.66 -16.29
C VAL A 35 11.22 -27.13 -16.66
N ALA A 36 10.51 -27.92 -15.87
CA ALA A 36 10.25 -29.34 -16.15
C ALA A 36 9.48 -29.52 -17.46
N GLN A 37 8.47 -28.70 -17.72
CA GLN A 37 7.71 -28.69 -18.96
C GLN A 37 8.61 -28.39 -20.16
N PHE A 38 9.48 -27.37 -20.04
CA PHE A 38 10.43 -27.00 -21.08
C PHE A 38 11.40 -28.15 -21.41
N HIS A 39 12.01 -28.77 -20.39
CA HIS A 39 12.92 -29.90 -20.59
C HIS A 39 12.21 -31.08 -21.30
N THR A 40 10.97 -31.38 -20.90
CA THR A 40 10.18 -32.43 -21.53
C THR A 40 9.85 -32.12 -23.01
N GLU A 41 9.47 -30.84 -23.28
CA GLU A 41 9.20 -30.37 -24.64
C GLU A 41 10.44 -30.50 -25.53
N ILE A 42 11.60 -30.04 -25.04
CA ILE A 42 12.87 -30.11 -25.79
C ILE A 42 13.30 -31.55 -25.98
N LYS A 43 13.22 -32.39 -24.94
CA LYS A 43 13.52 -33.79 -25.02
C LYS A 43 12.71 -34.49 -26.11
N ASN A 44 11.41 -34.28 -26.16
CA ASN A 44 10.53 -34.90 -27.16
C ASN A 44 10.83 -34.41 -28.58
N LYS A 45 11.09 -33.09 -28.75
CA LYS A 45 11.45 -32.52 -30.06
C LYS A 45 12.77 -33.10 -30.57
N ILE A 46 13.80 -33.13 -29.73
CA ILE A 46 15.13 -33.65 -30.12
C ILE A 46 15.08 -35.17 -30.36
N ALA A 47 14.38 -35.92 -29.52
CA ALA A 47 14.20 -37.35 -29.72
C ALA A 47 13.54 -37.67 -31.08
N GLY A 48 12.58 -36.84 -31.52
CA GLY A 48 11.97 -36.95 -32.86
C GLY A 48 12.94 -36.66 -34.00
N ILE A 49 13.92 -35.76 -33.79
CA ILE A 49 14.91 -35.38 -34.79
C ILE A 49 16.06 -36.40 -34.89
N THR A 50 16.41 -37.04 -33.78
CA THR A 50 17.59 -37.92 -33.65
C THR A 50 17.21 -39.37 -33.36
N ASN A 51 16.16 -39.87 -34.00
CA ASN A 51 15.66 -41.22 -33.73
C ASN A 51 16.67 -42.32 -34.11
N ASP A 52 17.39 -42.08 -35.20
CA ASP A 52 18.46 -43.00 -35.65
C ASP A 52 19.67 -42.16 -36.10
N TYR A 53 20.88 -42.60 -35.71
CA TYR A 53 22.11 -42.00 -36.21
C TYR A 53 22.32 -42.23 -37.69
N SER A 54 21.82 -43.35 -38.24
CA SER A 54 21.87 -43.67 -39.65
C SER A 54 21.17 -42.63 -40.52
N ASP A 55 20.13 -41.95 -39.99
CA ASP A 55 19.43 -40.85 -40.66
C ASP A 55 20.31 -39.62 -40.85
N ILE A 56 21.35 -39.47 -40.02
CA ILE A 56 22.24 -38.29 -40.07
C ILE A 56 23.39 -38.54 -41.05
N ASP A 57 24.04 -39.67 -40.94
CA ASP A 57 25.07 -40.13 -41.89
C ASP A 57 25.34 -41.64 -41.77
N SER A 58 24.71 -42.43 -42.61
CA SER A 58 24.84 -43.88 -42.61
C SER A 58 26.28 -44.37 -42.89
N VAL A 59 27.05 -43.62 -43.70
CA VAL A 59 28.44 -43.97 -44.01
C VAL A 59 29.35 -43.81 -42.80
N ILE A 60 29.17 -42.71 -42.02
CA ILE A 60 29.99 -42.49 -40.82
C ILE A 60 29.59 -43.48 -39.72
N VAL A 61 28.31 -43.80 -39.58
CA VAL A 61 27.85 -44.81 -38.62
C VAL A 61 28.44 -46.17 -38.94
N ALA A 62 28.47 -46.58 -40.21
CA ALA A 62 29.12 -47.84 -40.66
C ALA A 62 30.64 -47.84 -40.37
N LYS A 63 31.34 -46.71 -40.55
CA LYS A 63 32.76 -46.55 -40.19
C LYS A 63 32.97 -46.66 -38.65
N LYS A 64 32.11 -46.07 -37.85
CA LYS A 64 32.14 -46.21 -36.38
C LYS A 64 31.97 -47.67 -35.97
N GLU A 65 31.02 -48.37 -36.56
CA GLU A 65 30.78 -49.80 -36.26
C GLU A 65 31.97 -50.66 -36.65
N ALA A 66 32.56 -50.45 -37.84
CA ALA A 66 33.75 -51.17 -38.31
C ALA A 66 34.95 -50.93 -37.38
N LEU A 67 35.15 -49.66 -36.92
CA LEU A 67 36.19 -49.33 -35.94
C LEU A 67 35.96 -50.08 -34.62
N TYR A 68 34.75 -50.10 -34.12
CA TYR A 68 34.43 -50.82 -32.88
C TYR A 68 34.65 -52.33 -33.00
N GLN A 69 34.34 -52.91 -34.14
CA GLN A 69 34.64 -54.30 -34.39
C GLN A 69 36.14 -54.56 -34.41
N GLN A 70 36.92 -53.77 -35.16
CA GLN A 70 38.38 -53.88 -35.21
C GLN A 70 39.03 -53.75 -33.85
N LEU A 71 38.60 -52.79 -33.03
CA LEU A 71 39.09 -52.63 -31.67
C LEU A 71 38.75 -53.76 -30.74
N SER A 72 37.58 -54.38 -30.92
CA SER A 72 37.14 -55.54 -30.17
C SER A 72 37.99 -56.79 -30.56
N GLU A 73 38.29 -56.98 -31.86
CA GLU A 73 39.17 -58.06 -32.35
C GLU A 73 40.59 -57.88 -31.81
N ASN A 74 41.16 -56.69 -31.88
CA ASN A 74 42.49 -56.44 -31.36
C ASN A 74 42.59 -56.72 -29.85
N TYR A 75 41.51 -56.42 -29.07
CA TYR A 75 41.43 -56.75 -27.65
C TYR A 75 41.40 -58.25 -27.41
N ILE A 76 40.60 -58.94 -28.13
CA ILE A 76 40.48 -60.43 -28.05
C ILE A 76 41.82 -61.13 -28.39
N GLN A 77 42.58 -60.53 -29.31
CA GLN A 77 43.93 -60.98 -29.68
C GLN A 77 45.02 -60.60 -28.64
N GLY A 78 44.69 -59.83 -27.64
CA GLY A 78 45.67 -59.34 -26.70
C GLY A 78 46.62 -58.26 -27.26
N LYS A 79 46.27 -57.66 -28.43
CA LYS A 79 47.09 -56.67 -29.12
C LYS A 79 46.84 -55.24 -28.58
N SER A 80 45.75 -55.03 -27.90
CA SER A 80 45.36 -53.72 -27.34
C SER A 80 44.90 -53.84 -25.90
N SER A 81 45.29 -52.89 -25.03
CA SER A 81 44.84 -52.76 -23.65
C SER A 81 43.49 -52.03 -23.58
N LYS A 82 42.78 -52.14 -22.44
CA LYS A 82 41.51 -51.40 -22.20
C LYS A 82 41.69 -49.88 -22.31
N VAL A 83 42.82 -49.35 -21.87
CA VAL A 83 43.12 -47.92 -21.91
C VAL A 83 43.34 -47.44 -23.34
N GLU A 84 44.09 -48.21 -24.15
CA GLU A 84 44.31 -47.90 -25.57
C GLU A 84 43.00 -47.89 -26.34
N ILE A 85 42.14 -48.86 -26.13
CA ILE A 85 40.81 -48.90 -26.77
C ILE A 85 39.97 -47.69 -26.39
N LYS A 86 39.93 -47.33 -25.10
CA LYS A 86 39.22 -46.13 -24.64
C LYS A 86 39.73 -44.88 -25.36
N ASN A 87 41.04 -44.67 -25.40
CA ASN A 87 41.65 -43.49 -26.04
C ASN A 87 41.31 -43.47 -27.55
N TYR A 88 41.46 -44.57 -28.25
CA TYR A 88 41.10 -44.70 -29.68
C TYR A 88 39.65 -44.35 -29.97
N ILE A 89 38.71 -44.77 -29.10
CA ILE A 89 37.30 -44.47 -29.25
C ILE A 89 37.04 -42.95 -29.07
N LEU A 90 37.73 -42.31 -28.09
CA LEU A 90 37.53 -40.91 -27.80
C LEU A 90 38.23 -39.98 -28.84
N GLU A 91 39.36 -40.41 -29.42
CA GLU A 91 40.11 -39.69 -30.45
C GLU A 91 39.66 -40.07 -31.89
N ASN A 92 38.36 -40.08 -32.11
CA ASN A 92 37.80 -40.52 -33.38
C ASN A 92 37.78 -39.44 -34.47
N GLU A 93 37.99 -39.85 -35.75
CA GLU A 93 38.04 -38.96 -36.92
C GLU A 93 36.68 -38.40 -37.34
N TYR A 94 35.57 -38.99 -36.88
CA TYR A 94 34.20 -38.59 -37.26
C TYR A 94 33.57 -37.56 -36.32
N SER A 95 34.23 -37.22 -35.22
CA SER A 95 33.70 -36.32 -34.20
C SER A 95 33.21 -34.98 -34.75
N ASP A 96 34.05 -34.29 -35.50
CA ASP A 96 33.73 -32.98 -36.04
C ASP A 96 32.66 -33.01 -37.11
N VAL A 97 32.71 -34.01 -37.98
CA VAL A 97 31.75 -34.16 -39.07
C VAL A 97 30.34 -34.44 -38.54
N LEU A 98 30.21 -35.35 -37.57
CA LEU A 98 28.92 -35.66 -36.94
C LEU A 98 28.41 -34.48 -36.13
N THR A 99 29.29 -33.79 -35.40
CA THR A 99 28.93 -32.61 -34.65
C THR A 99 28.30 -31.54 -35.58
N GLN A 100 28.94 -31.22 -36.70
CA GLN A 100 28.44 -30.24 -37.65
C GLN A 100 27.11 -30.67 -38.29
N LYS A 101 26.96 -31.96 -38.67
CA LYS A 101 25.73 -32.47 -39.28
C LYS A 101 24.55 -32.40 -38.34
N ILE A 102 24.73 -32.82 -37.08
CA ILE A 102 23.68 -32.74 -36.05
C ILE A 102 23.31 -31.28 -35.75
N GLN A 103 24.29 -30.40 -35.63
CA GLN A 103 24.03 -28.98 -35.42
C GLN A 103 23.25 -28.33 -36.58
N ARG A 104 23.60 -28.68 -37.84
CA ARG A 104 22.81 -28.19 -38.99
C ARG A 104 21.37 -28.71 -38.96
N LYS A 105 21.15 -29.98 -38.56
CA LYS A 105 19.81 -30.55 -38.40
C LYS A 105 19.04 -29.81 -37.29
N PHE A 106 19.63 -29.53 -36.12
CA PHE A 106 19.01 -28.73 -35.07
C PHE A 106 18.68 -27.32 -35.54
N LYS A 107 19.59 -26.66 -36.22
CA LYS A 107 19.35 -25.29 -36.73
C LYS A 107 18.24 -25.25 -37.77
N ARG A 108 18.07 -26.30 -38.59
CA ARG A 108 16.99 -26.40 -39.57
C ARG A 108 15.63 -26.67 -38.91
N ASP A 109 15.59 -27.65 -37.98
CA ASP A 109 14.35 -28.20 -37.45
C ASP A 109 13.90 -27.42 -36.17
N LEU A 110 14.82 -26.71 -35.50
CA LEU A 110 14.59 -25.89 -34.30
C LEU A 110 15.25 -24.52 -34.43
N PRO A 111 14.88 -23.67 -35.42
CA PRO A 111 15.59 -22.44 -35.76
C PRO A 111 15.58 -21.38 -34.62
N ASN A 112 14.61 -21.44 -33.71
CA ASN A 112 14.44 -20.50 -32.60
C ASN A 112 15.22 -20.91 -31.34
N LEU A 113 15.96 -22.00 -31.38
CA LEU A 113 16.72 -22.52 -30.24
C LEU A 113 18.19 -22.63 -30.59
N LYS A 114 19.04 -22.16 -29.72
CA LYS A 114 20.48 -22.40 -29.79
C LYS A 114 20.78 -23.61 -28.92
N ILE A 115 21.15 -24.72 -29.54
CA ILE A 115 21.29 -26.02 -28.88
C ILE A 115 22.74 -26.46 -28.96
N ASP A 116 23.33 -26.71 -27.80
CA ASP A 116 24.59 -27.45 -27.67
C ASP A 116 24.30 -28.86 -27.21
N PHE A 117 25.07 -29.82 -27.70
CA PHE A 117 24.89 -31.22 -27.37
C PHE A 117 26.20 -31.93 -27.16
N ALA A 118 26.15 -33.09 -26.47
CA ALA A 118 27.25 -34.04 -26.38
C ALA A 118 26.69 -35.46 -26.42
N ILE A 119 27.36 -36.33 -27.18
CA ILE A 119 27.18 -37.76 -27.08
C ILE A 119 28.33 -38.29 -26.25
N VAL A 120 28.01 -38.95 -25.14
CA VAL A 120 28.96 -39.43 -24.16
C VAL A 120 28.90 -40.95 -24.08
N LEU A 121 30.06 -41.58 -24.19
CA LEU A 121 30.18 -43.03 -24.02
C LEU A 121 30.07 -43.41 -22.54
N ASN A 122 29.15 -44.31 -22.22
CA ASN A 122 28.96 -44.82 -20.86
C ASN A 122 29.51 -46.25 -20.71
N LYS A 123 29.32 -47.10 -21.70
CA LYS A 123 29.73 -48.49 -21.65
C LYS A 123 30.27 -48.98 -22.98
N PHE A 124 31.28 -49.86 -22.89
CA PHE A 124 31.80 -50.67 -23.96
C PHE A 124 32.13 -52.03 -23.35
N VAL A 125 31.29 -53.04 -23.68
CA VAL A 125 31.34 -54.37 -23.05
C VAL A 125 31.40 -55.44 -24.12
N LEU A 126 32.37 -56.32 -23.98
CA LEU A 126 32.54 -57.50 -24.85
C LEU A 126 32.08 -58.74 -24.13
N TYR A 127 31.23 -59.49 -24.78
CA TYR A 127 30.78 -60.82 -24.38
C TYR A 127 31.46 -61.85 -25.22
N GLN A 128 32.27 -62.73 -24.61
CA GLN A 128 32.85 -63.91 -25.29
C GLN A 128 32.18 -65.19 -24.80
N ASN A 129 31.78 -66.06 -25.68
CA ASN A 129 31.21 -67.37 -25.34
C ASN A 129 30.25 -67.27 -24.14
N ALA A 130 29.01 -67.15 -24.27
CA ALA A 130 27.91 -67.08 -23.29
C ALA A 130 28.19 -67.01 -21.77
N LYS A 131 29.41 -67.15 -21.29
CA LYS A 131 29.80 -67.21 -19.87
C LYS A 131 30.88 -66.20 -19.42
N LYS A 132 31.58 -65.48 -20.31
CA LYS A 132 32.64 -64.56 -19.94
C LYS A 132 32.31 -63.17 -20.46
N VAL A 133 32.06 -62.25 -19.54
CA VAL A 133 31.81 -60.84 -19.84
C VAL A 133 33.08 -60.04 -19.52
N ASP A 134 33.65 -59.38 -20.53
CA ASP A 134 34.74 -58.42 -20.33
C ASP A 134 34.23 -56.99 -20.47
N THR A 135 34.22 -56.26 -19.36
CA THR A 135 33.92 -54.83 -19.38
C THR A 135 35.19 -54.06 -19.67
N ILE A 136 35.31 -53.55 -20.91
CA ILE A 136 36.42 -52.72 -21.33
C ILE A 136 36.29 -51.36 -20.71
N PHE A 137 35.07 -50.79 -20.74
CA PHE A 137 34.78 -49.49 -20.20
C PHE A 137 33.34 -49.48 -19.64
N SER A 138 33.17 -48.95 -18.41
CA SER A 138 31.84 -48.69 -17.82
C SER A 138 32.00 -47.60 -16.79
N GLU A 139 31.55 -46.40 -17.08
CA GLU A 139 31.63 -45.24 -16.23
C GLU A 139 30.31 -44.47 -16.19
N LYS A 140 30.13 -43.65 -15.16
CA LYS A 140 29.05 -42.70 -15.14
C LYS A 140 29.25 -41.65 -16.22
N PRO A 141 28.18 -41.05 -16.76
CA PRO A 141 28.29 -40.02 -17.78
C PRO A 141 29.21 -38.89 -17.32
N PHE A 142 30.25 -38.63 -18.12
CA PHE A 142 31.27 -37.66 -17.84
C PHE A 142 31.72 -36.96 -19.12
N ILE A 143 31.90 -35.61 -19.11
CA ILE A 143 32.17 -34.86 -20.33
C ILE A 143 33.47 -35.28 -21.03
N GLN A 144 34.45 -35.77 -20.30
CA GLN A 144 35.72 -36.29 -20.84
C GLN A 144 35.54 -37.56 -21.65
N ASN A 145 34.42 -38.25 -21.53
CA ASN A 145 34.06 -39.41 -22.33
C ASN A 145 33.20 -39.02 -23.54
N LYS A 146 33.25 -37.75 -23.93
CA LYS A 146 32.51 -37.22 -25.08
C LYS A 146 33.06 -37.81 -26.38
N LEU A 147 32.19 -38.44 -27.14
CA LEU A 147 32.50 -38.95 -28.48
C LEU A 147 32.45 -37.82 -29.53
N TYR A 148 31.39 -37.00 -29.48
CA TYR A 148 31.22 -35.84 -30.35
C TYR A 148 30.16 -34.89 -29.78
N GLY A 149 30.14 -33.66 -30.31
CA GLY A 149 29.29 -32.57 -29.86
C GLY A 149 30.11 -31.40 -29.38
N ASN A 150 29.45 -30.27 -29.27
CA ASN A 150 30.06 -28.98 -28.90
C ASN A 150 29.88 -28.59 -27.42
N LEU A 151 29.16 -29.39 -26.65
CA LEU A 151 28.93 -29.13 -25.21
C LEU A 151 30.28 -29.25 -24.45
N ILE A 152 30.55 -28.30 -23.56
CA ILE A 152 31.78 -28.22 -22.78
C ILE A 152 31.62 -28.79 -21.37
N SER A 153 30.40 -28.72 -20.82
CA SER A 153 30.07 -29.20 -19.48
C SER A 153 28.68 -29.80 -19.42
N LEU A 154 28.47 -30.81 -18.56
CA LEU A 154 27.15 -31.40 -18.32
C LEU A 154 26.34 -30.68 -17.23
N ASN A 155 26.88 -29.67 -16.56
CA ASN A 155 26.24 -29.04 -15.40
C ASN A 155 24.84 -28.44 -15.67
N HIS A 156 24.61 -27.97 -16.90
CA HIS A 156 23.31 -27.38 -17.31
C HIS A 156 22.66 -28.16 -18.45
N ALA A 157 23.16 -29.40 -18.69
CA ALA A 157 22.67 -30.26 -19.72
C ALA A 157 21.71 -31.30 -19.12
N PHE A 158 20.69 -31.65 -19.88
CA PHE A 158 19.75 -32.69 -19.49
C PHE A 158 19.84 -33.88 -20.48
N LEU A 159 19.62 -35.08 -19.96
CA LEU A 159 19.61 -36.29 -20.72
C LEU A 159 18.39 -36.35 -21.66
N VAL A 160 18.64 -36.41 -22.96
CA VAL A 160 17.60 -36.60 -23.97
C VAL A 160 17.33 -38.04 -24.22
N ARG A 161 18.40 -38.82 -24.48
CA ARG A 161 18.27 -40.24 -24.90
C ARG A 161 19.50 -41.04 -24.52
N ASN A 162 19.28 -42.35 -24.28
CA ASN A 162 20.32 -43.36 -24.24
C ASN A 162 20.22 -44.22 -25.51
N TYR A 163 21.35 -44.46 -26.13
CA TYR A 163 21.49 -45.34 -27.27
C TYR A 163 22.20 -46.59 -26.81
N VAL A 164 21.63 -47.75 -27.12
CA VAL A 164 22.22 -49.05 -26.85
C VAL A 164 22.46 -49.73 -28.18
N GLY A 165 23.71 -49.85 -28.54
CA GLY A 165 24.17 -50.57 -29.73
C GLY A 165 24.59 -51.98 -29.37
N THR A 166 24.22 -52.95 -30.21
CA THR A 166 24.73 -54.30 -30.12
C THR A 166 25.23 -54.77 -31.50
N SER A 167 26.45 -55.25 -31.53
CA SER A 167 27.06 -55.82 -32.73
C SER A 167 27.60 -57.22 -32.44
N ASN A 168 27.44 -58.15 -33.39
CA ASN A 168 27.98 -59.50 -33.29
C ASN A 168 29.15 -59.63 -34.26
N GLY A 169 30.24 -60.18 -33.79
CA GLY A 169 31.40 -60.49 -34.62
C GLY A 169 31.85 -61.94 -34.42
N THR A 170 32.66 -62.48 -35.37
CA THR A 170 33.29 -63.77 -35.23
C THR A 170 34.79 -63.60 -35.41
N PHE A 171 35.58 -64.15 -34.49
CA PHE A 171 37.01 -64.15 -34.57
C PHE A 171 37.52 -65.62 -34.31
N GLU A 172 38.32 -66.22 -35.20
CA GLU A 172 38.83 -67.58 -35.10
C GLU A 172 37.72 -68.62 -34.76
N ASN A 173 36.60 -68.58 -35.50
CA ASN A 173 35.40 -69.40 -35.28
C ASN A 173 34.74 -69.28 -33.90
N LYS A 174 35.14 -68.27 -33.10
CA LYS A 174 34.48 -67.93 -31.83
C LYS A 174 33.66 -66.67 -32.01
N GLY A 175 32.35 -66.72 -31.70
CA GLY A 175 31.47 -65.59 -31.72
C GLY A 175 31.71 -64.67 -30.50
N TYR A 176 31.72 -63.35 -30.72
CA TYR A 176 31.64 -62.33 -29.65
C TYR A 176 30.47 -61.41 -29.90
N LYS A 177 29.99 -60.80 -28.83
CA LYS A 177 28.95 -59.76 -28.87
C LYS A 177 29.50 -58.53 -28.23
N LEU A 178 29.41 -57.36 -28.92
CA LEU A 178 29.73 -56.07 -28.44
C LEU A 178 28.45 -55.36 -27.97
N LEU A 179 28.47 -54.76 -26.80
CA LEU A 179 27.44 -53.86 -26.30
C LEU A 179 28.05 -52.49 -26.06
N THR A 180 27.48 -51.47 -26.68
CA THR A 180 27.84 -50.05 -26.44
C THR A 180 26.63 -49.31 -25.89
N GLU A 181 26.86 -48.38 -24.97
CA GLU A 181 25.85 -47.51 -24.43
C GLU A 181 26.36 -46.07 -24.49
N ASP A 182 25.68 -45.25 -25.27
CA ASP A 182 25.99 -43.82 -25.42
C ASP A 182 24.79 -43.00 -24.92
N SER A 183 25.05 -41.86 -24.25
CA SER A 183 24.03 -40.95 -23.79
C SER A 183 24.13 -39.60 -24.49
N MET A 184 23.00 -39.13 -24.99
CA MET A 184 22.89 -37.80 -25.58
C MET A 184 22.44 -36.77 -24.53
N TYR A 185 23.30 -35.82 -24.27
CA TYR A 185 23.04 -34.68 -23.43
C TYR A 185 22.88 -33.41 -24.28
N VAL A 186 21.95 -32.54 -23.88
CA VAL A 186 21.64 -31.27 -24.55
C VAL A 186 21.56 -30.16 -23.57
N SER A 187 22.11 -29.01 -23.96
CA SER A 187 21.91 -27.74 -23.30
C SER A 187 21.30 -26.75 -24.29
N VAL A 188 20.31 -25.98 -23.83
CA VAL A 188 19.73 -24.89 -24.62
C VAL A 188 20.31 -23.58 -24.07
N ILE A 189 20.99 -22.84 -24.95
CA ILE A 189 21.56 -21.53 -24.57
C ILE A 189 20.41 -20.57 -24.27
N ASP A 190 20.55 -19.75 -23.18
CA ASP A 190 19.56 -18.78 -22.73
C ASP A 190 18.18 -19.35 -22.34
N TRP A 191 18.13 -20.63 -21.95
CA TRP A 191 16.89 -21.30 -21.55
C TRP A 191 16.18 -20.58 -20.41
N GLU A 192 16.91 -19.98 -19.46
CA GLU A 192 16.35 -19.20 -18.35
C GLU A 192 15.55 -18.00 -18.86
N MET A 193 16.07 -17.30 -19.87
CA MET A 193 15.38 -16.18 -20.49
C MET A 193 14.09 -16.62 -21.19
N ILE A 194 14.12 -17.81 -21.82
CA ILE A 194 12.92 -18.38 -22.46
C ILE A 194 11.85 -18.68 -21.40
N ILE A 195 12.23 -19.25 -20.26
CA ILE A 195 11.32 -19.53 -19.14
C ILE A 195 10.76 -18.22 -18.56
N LEU A 196 11.61 -17.25 -18.28
CA LEU A 196 11.18 -15.95 -17.78
C LEU A 196 10.17 -15.28 -18.73
N ARG A 197 10.43 -15.34 -20.03
CA ARG A 197 9.50 -14.80 -21.03
C ARG A 197 8.15 -15.54 -21.03
N ARG A 198 8.15 -16.85 -20.85
CA ARG A 198 6.91 -17.66 -20.73
C ARG A 198 6.15 -17.35 -19.43
N MET A 199 6.83 -16.84 -18.40
CA MET A 199 6.27 -16.48 -17.11
C MET A 199 5.90 -15.01 -16.98
N THR A 200 6.19 -14.15 -17.96
CA THR A 200 6.00 -12.69 -17.89
C THR A 200 4.60 -12.32 -17.39
N PHE A 201 3.55 -12.95 -17.91
CA PHE A 201 2.17 -12.68 -17.49
C PHE A 201 1.93 -13.03 -16.02
N VAL A 202 2.43 -14.19 -15.56
CA VAL A 202 2.28 -14.63 -14.16
C VAL A 202 3.04 -13.69 -13.22
N LEU A 203 4.25 -13.27 -13.62
CA LEU A 203 5.06 -12.33 -12.83
C LEU A 203 4.40 -10.95 -12.71
N ILE A 204 3.86 -10.41 -13.82
CA ILE A 204 3.14 -9.13 -13.81
C ILE A 204 1.90 -9.23 -12.93
N LEU A 205 1.10 -10.29 -13.07
CA LEU A 205 -0.11 -10.50 -12.27
C LEU A 205 0.21 -10.63 -10.78
N SER A 206 1.28 -11.35 -10.46
CA SER A 206 1.78 -11.50 -9.08
C SER A 206 2.19 -10.17 -8.48
N LEU A 207 2.97 -9.35 -9.21
CA LEU A 207 3.39 -8.03 -8.76
C LEU A 207 2.19 -7.09 -8.54
N LEU A 208 1.25 -7.10 -9.47
CA LEU A 208 0.03 -6.28 -9.41
C LEU A 208 -0.86 -6.68 -8.22
N SER A 209 -0.98 -7.98 -7.95
CA SER A 209 -1.70 -8.50 -6.78
C SER A 209 -1.09 -8.01 -5.46
N ILE A 210 0.24 -8.08 -5.31
CA ILE A 210 0.94 -7.58 -4.11
C ILE A 210 0.75 -6.07 -3.95
N ALA A 211 0.91 -5.31 -5.04
CA ALA A 211 0.72 -3.85 -5.03
C ALA A 211 -0.72 -3.46 -4.61
N THR A 212 -1.72 -4.18 -5.11
CA THR A 212 -3.13 -3.98 -4.73
C THR A 212 -3.36 -4.26 -3.24
N LEU A 213 -2.81 -5.35 -2.71
CA LEU A 213 -2.92 -5.70 -1.28
C LEU A 213 -2.30 -4.61 -0.40
N ILE A 214 -1.10 -4.13 -0.74
CA ILE A 214 -0.42 -3.05 0.00
C ILE A 214 -1.26 -1.77 -0.02
N THR A 215 -1.81 -1.41 -1.17
CA THR A 215 -2.64 -0.21 -1.34
C THR A 215 -3.92 -0.29 -0.50
N LEU A 216 -4.64 -1.42 -0.57
CA LEU A 216 -5.84 -1.65 0.24
C LEU A 216 -5.53 -1.59 1.74
N PHE A 217 -4.41 -2.18 2.14
CA PHE A 217 -3.97 -2.14 3.53
C PHE A 217 -3.68 -0.71 4.02
N PHE A 218 -3.00 0.10 3.20
CA PHE A 218 -2.73 1.50 3.53
C PHE A 218 -4.02 2.32 3.66
N ILE A 219 -4.98 2.12 2.73
CA ILE A 219 -6.30 2.79 2.79
C ILE A 219 -7.04 2.39 4.06
N ALA A 220 -7.07 1.09 4.41
CA ALA A 220 -7.75 0.59 5.59
C ALA A 220 -7.17 1.17 6.89
N ILE A 221 -5.83 1.21 7.03
CA ILE A 221 -5.17 1.82 8.20
C ILE A 221 -5.52 3.31 8.30
N LYS A 222 -5.44 4.05 7.19
CA LYS A 222 -5.77 5.49 7.19
C LYS A 222 -7.23 5.74 7.61
N ALA A 223 -8.16 4.90 7.14
CA ALA A 223 -9.57 4.97 7.52
C ALA A 223 -9.78 4.68 9.02
N LEU A 224 -9.12 3.65 9.56
CA LEU A 224 -9.18 3.30 10.99
C LEU A 224 -8.63 4.43 11.88
N ILE A 225 -7.51 5.06 11.51
CA ILE A 225 -6.94 6.18 12.25
C ILE A 225 -7.89 7.38 12.24
N LYS A 226 -8.49 7.69 11.08
CA LYS A 226 -9.48 8.78 10.94
C LYS A 226 -10.72 8.50 11.79
N GLN A 227 -11.27 7.29 11.74
CA GLN A 227 -12.42 6.88 12.53
C GLN A 227 -12.14 6.95 14.04
N LYS A 228 -10.95 6.49 14.45
CA LYS A 228 -10.53 6.59 15.85
C LYS A 228 -10.51 8.03 16.32
N LYS A 229 -9.84 8.93 15.56
CA LYS A 229 -9.75 10.36 15.91
C LYS A 229 -11.15 10.99 16.05
N ALA A 230 -12.07 10.68 15.15
CA ALA A 230 -13.46 11.15 15.22
C ALA A 230 -14.17 10.65 16.49
N ASN A 231 -13.96 9.36 16.85
CA ASN A 231 -14.57 8.79 18.04
C ASN A 231 -13.99 9.35 19.35
N ASP A 232 -12.67 9.60 19.40
CA ASP A 232 -12.01 10.24 20.56
C ASP A 232 -12.57 11.65 20.75
N ILE A 233 -12.70 12.46 19.68
CA ILE A 233 -13.29 13.80 19.70
C ILE A 233 -14.75 13.75 20.19
N LYS A 234 -15.56 12.78 19.71
CA LYS A 234 -16.95 12.59 20.16
C LYS A 234 -17.04 12.25 21.64
N THR A 235 -16.14 11.41 22.14
CA THR A 235 -16.09 11.04 23.57
C THR A 235 -15.72 12.26 24.43
N ASP A 236 -14.72 13.03 24.03
CA ASP A 236 -14.31 14.25 24.73
C ASP A 236 -15.45 15.28 24.75
N PHE A 237 -16.21 15.41 23.67
CA PHE A 237 -17.40 16.27 23.61
C PHE A 237 -18.47 15.87 24.63
N ILE A 238 -18.83 14.56 24.69
CA ILE A 238 -19.82 14.06 25.66
C ILE A 238 -19.36 14.35 27.10
N ASN A 239 -18.08 14.10 27.39
CA ASN A 239 -17.52 14.35 28.71
C ASN A 239 -17.57 15.86 29.05
N ASN A 240 -17.26 16.73 28.09
CA ASN A 240 -17.29 18.19 28.28
C ASN A 240 -18.72 18.71 28.50
N ILE A 241 -19.71 18.23 27.71
CA ILE A 241 -21.13 18.56 27.93
C ILE A 241 -21.55 18.16 29.35
N THR A 242 -21.27 16.91 29.72
CA THR A 242 -21.63 16.40 31.04
C THR A 242 -21.07 17.29 32.16
N HIS A 243 -19.81 17.71 32.03
CA HIS A 243 -19.16 18.57 33.00
C HIS A 243 -19.76 19.99 33.00
N GLU A 244 -20.00 20.59 31.81
CA GLU A 244 -20.57 21.95 31.69
C GLU A 244 -22.05 22.03 32.15
N LEU A 245 -22.81 20.91 32.04
CA LEU A 245 -24.18 20.84 32.58
C LEU A 245 -24.19 20.58 34.10
N LYS A 246 -23.25 19.77 34.61
CA LYS A 246 -23.19 19.43 36.04
C LYS A 246 -22.99 20.64 36.93
N THR A 247 -22.13 21.58 36.54
CA THR A 247 -21.80 22.78 37.33
C THR A 247 -23.01 23.67 37.60
N PRO A 248 -23.77 24.14 36.58
CA PRO A 248 -24.96 24.96 36.84
C PRO A 248 -26.05 24.19 37.58
N LEU A 249 -26.25 22.88 37.27
CA LEU A 249 -27.21 22.04 37.99
C LEU A 249 -26.86 21.92 39.48
N THR A 250 -25.58 21.73 39.82
CA THR A 250 -25.14 21.69 41.23
C THR A 250 -25.37 23.00 41.88
N THR A 251 -25.08 24.12 41.22
CA THR A 251 -25.31 25.47 41.78
C THR A 251 -26.82 25.75 42.01
N LEU A 252 -27.68 25.37 41.05
CA LEU A 252 -29.12 25.41 41.18
C LEU A 252 -29.63 24.62 42.41
N GLY A 253 -29.15 23.36 42.52
CA GLY A 253 -29.54 22.48 43.64
C GLY A 253 -29.10 23.01 45.00
N ILE A 254 -27.92 23.66 45.08
CA ILE A 254 -27.48 24.33 46.30
C ILE A 254 -28.32 25.59 46.56
N SER A 255 -28.52 26.45 45.56
CA SER A 255 -29.29 27.68 45.67
C SER A 255 -30.73 27.44 46.10
N THR A 256 -31.38 26.40 45.59
CA THR A 256 -32.75 26.00 46.00
C THR A 256 -32.80 25.56 47.48
N LYS A 257 -31.82 24.76 47.94
CA LYS A 257 -31.70 24.33 49.33
C LYS A 257 -31.46 25.55 50.28
N ILE A 258 -30.69 26.55 49.83
CA ILE A 258 -30.46 27.76 50.61
C ILE A 258 -31.74 28.60 50.72
N LEU A 259 -32.58 28.65 49.67
CA LEU A 259 -33.88 29.33 49.72
C LEU A 259 -34.90 28.67 50.71
N GLU A 260 -34.70 27.40 51.06
CA GLU A 260 -35.55 26.72 52.08
C GLU A 260 -35.27 27.22 53.50
N ARG A 261 -34.14 27.82 53.74
CA ARG A 261 -33.74 28.34 55.06
C ARG A 261 -34.51 29.62 55.42
N LYS A 262 -35.01 29.65 56.64
CA LYS A 262 -35.83 30.78 57.16
C LYS A 262 -35.07 32.13 57.26
N ASP A 263 -33.78 32.04 57.67
CA ASP A 263 -32.87 33.20 57.77
C ASP A 263 -32.62 33.90 56.43
N ILE A 264 -32.70 33.18 55.33
CA ILE A 264 -32.54 33.70 53.98
C ILE A 264 -33.83 34.27 53.43
N ARG A 265 -34.97 33.65 53.73
CA ARG A 265 -36.31 34.16 53.33
C ARG A 265 -36.69 35.47 54.00
N ASP A 266 -36.21 35.64 55.22
CA ASP A 266 -36.50 36.82 56.01
C ASP A 266 -35.53 38.02 55.71
N ASN A 267 -34.54 37.82 54.79
CA ASN A 267 -33.57 38.82 54.34
C ASN A 267 -33.69 39.09 52.85
N ASP A 268 -34.33 40.16 52.44
CA ASP A 268 -34.64 40.52 51.06
C ASP A 268 -33.43 40.60 50.13
N GLU A 269 -32.28 41.12 50.65
CA GLU A 269 -31.05 41.20 49.84
C GLU A 269 -30.47 39.83 49.54
N SER A 270 -30.40 38.97 50.56
CA SER A 270 -29.91 37.62 50.42
C SER A 270 -30.85 36.74 49.49
N PHE A 271 -32.17 36.92 49.70
CA PHE A 271 -33.17 36.26 48.87
C PHE A 271 -33.03 36.64 47.39
N THR A 272 -32.98 37.94 47.11
CA THR A 272 -32.84 38.48 45.73
C THR A 272 -31.54 38.02 45.10
N THR A 273 -30.46 37.98 45.84
CA THR A 273 -29.15 37.49 45.35
C THR A 273 -29.21 36.03 44.92
N ILE A 274 -29.89 35.17 45.69
CA ILE A 274 -30.02 33.77 45.38
C ILE A 274 -30.97 33.53 44.19
N VAL A 275 -32.09 34.23 44.11
CA VAL A 275 -33.04 34.23 42.99
C VAL A 275 -32.32 34.62 41.68
N ASN A 276 -31.54 35.73 41.74
CA ASN A 276 -30.74 36.18 40.61
C ASN A 276 -29.67 35.12 40.19
N THR A 277 -29.12 34.40 41.16
CA THR A 277 -28.16 33.30 40.88
C THR A 277 -28.86 32.14 40.20
N ILE A 278 -30.06 31.75 40.63
CA ILE A 278 -30.88 30.72 40.01
C ILE A 278 -31.22 31.09 38.56
N SER A 279 -31.73 32.32 38.36
CA SER A 279 -32.09 32.85 37.06
C SER A 279 -30.88 32.83 36.11
N ARG A 280 -29.71 33.25 36.54
CA ARG A 280 -28.48 33.26 35.78
C ARG A 280 -28.03 31.84 35.40
N GLN A 281 -28.11 30.86 36.31
CA GLN A 281 -27.75 29.48 36.01
C GLN A 281 -28.75 28.79 35.07
N ASN A 282 -30.04 29.13 35.21
CA ASN A 282 -31.08 28.61 34.29
C ASN A 282 -30.86 29.12 32.87
N ASN A 283 -30.62 30.43 32.70
CA ASN A 283 -30.28 31.04 31.41
C ASN A 283 -29.01 30.39 30.80
N ARG A 284 -28.02 30.11 31.64
CA ARG A 284 -26.79 29.42 31.20
C ARG A 284 -27.07 27.99 30.70
N LEU A 285 -27.92 27.23 31.39
CA LEU A 285 -28.36 25.90 30.98
C LEU A 285 -29.13 25.97 29.65
N GLN A 286 -30.05 26.93 29.52
CA GLN A 286 -30.79 27.11 28.27
C GLN A 286 -29.86 27.38 27.09
N ASN A 287 -28.90 28.30 27.26
CA ASN A 287 -27.91 28.61 26.21
C ASN A 287 -27.05 27.37 25.82
N LEU A 288 -26.69 26.52 26.80
CA LEU A 288 -25.95 25.29 26.51
C LEU A 288 -26.81 24.29 25.72
N ILE A 289 -28.10 24.13 26.08
CA ILE A 289 -29.06 23.28 25.36
C ILE A 289 -29.24 23.80 23.93
N ASP A 290 -29.46 25.11 23.78
CA ASP A 290 -29.66 25.75 22.48
C ASP A 290 -28.44 25.55 21.56
N GLN A 291 -27.21 25.69 22.09
CA GLN A 291 -26.00 25.40 21.36
C GLN A 291 -25.90 23.94 20.91
N VAL A 292 -26.32 22.99 21.73
CA VAL A 292 -26.32 21.57 21.38
C VAL A 292 -27.38 21.26 20.30
N MET A 293 -28.59 21.84 20.47
CA MET A 293 -29.70 21.67 19.53
C MET A 293 -29.44 22.33 18.18
N ALA A 294 -28.90 23.55 18.14
CA ALA A 294 -28.53 24.23 16.92
C ALA A 294 -27.54 23.45 16.09
N ASN A 295 -26.60 22.76 16.74
CA ASN A 295 -25.66 21.89 16.03
C ASN A 295 -26.27 20.56 15.50
N SER A 296 -27.34 20.07 16.13
CA SER A 296 -28.09 18.93 15.60
C SER A 296 -28.93 19.32 14.39
N LEU A 297 -29.50 20.54 14.40
CA LEU A 297 -30.26 21.09 13.28
C LEU A 297 -29.35 21.45 12.08
N ALA A 298 -28.12 21.88 12.33
CA ALA A 298 -27.16 22.19 11.27
C ALA A 298 -26.80 20.98 10.40
N GLU A 299 -26.90 19.75 10.92
CA GLU A 299 -26.71 18.52 10.13
C GLU A 299 -27.85 18.28 9.12
N ASN A 300 -29.05 18.75 9.40
CA ASN A 300 -30.21 18.61 8.54
C ASN A 300 -30.39 19.79 7.55
N GLY A 301 -29.46 20.76 7.55
CA GLY A 301 -29.50 21.98 6.75
C GLY A 301 -30.13 23.15 7.52
N ILE A 302 -29.48 24.33 7.44
CA ILE A 302 -30.00 25.57 8.02
C ILE A 302 -30.94 26.23 7.00
N GLU A 303 -32.22 26.29 7.32
CA GLU A 303 -33.18 27.10 6.55
C GLU A 303 -33.08 28.57 6.92
N LEU A 304 -32.62 29.39 5.96
CA LEU A 304 -32.43 30.84 6.18
C LEU A 304 -33.66 31.65 5.80
N GLN A 305 -34.05 32.56 6.64
CA GLN A 305 -35.01 33.62 6.33
C GLN A 305 -34.26 34.89 5.93
N LYS A 306 -33.83 34.94 4.67
CA LYS A 306 -33.00 36.02 4.15
C LYS A 306 -33.83 37.30 3.88
N GLU A 307 -33.32 38.43 4.33
CA GLU A 307 -33.87 39.74 4.06
C GLU A 307 -32.81 40.75 3.58
N LYS A 308 -33.24 41.76 2.84
CA LYS A 308 -32.32 42.81 2.39
C LYS A 308 -31.96 43.71 3.53
N THR A 309 -30.69 43.77 3.91
CA THR A 309 -30.19 44.45 5.11
C THR A 309 -28.99 45.32 4.75
N LYS A 310 -28.98 46.55 5.28
CA LYS A 310 -27.79 47.41 5.17
C LYS A 310 -26.68 46.86 6.08
N ALA A 311 -25.56 46.49 5.49
CA ALA A 311 -24.47 45.79 6.16
C ALA A 311 -23.89 46.60 7.34
N GLU A 312 -23.67 47.91 7.16
CA GLU A 312 -23.09 48.78 8.16
C GLU A 312 -24.01 48.95 9.38
N ASP A 313 -25.31 49.29 9.14
CA ASP A 313 -26.29 49.46 10.23
C ASP A 313 -26.43 48.17 11.07
N PHE A 314 -26.44 47.05 10.40
CA PHE A 314 -26.50 45.73 11.03
C PHE A 314 -25.27 45.44 11.89
N LEU A 315 -24.05 45.67 11.40
CA LEU A 315 -22.82 45.44 12.12
C LEU A 315 -22.68 46.40 13.29
N LEU A 316 -23.06 47.70 13.14
CA LEU A 316 -23.06 48.69 14.23
C LEU A 316 -23.98 48.29 15.37
N THR A 317 -25.16 47.70 15.04
CA THR A 317 -26.07 47.22 16.10
C THR A 317 -25.37 46.09 16.91
N ILE A 318 -24.77 45.10 16.25
CA ILE A 318 -24.05 44.03 16.95
C ILE A 318 -22.90 44.56 17.79
N VAL A 319 -22.11 45.50 17.26
CA VAL A 319 -20.97 46.11 17.99
C VAL A 319 -21.43 46.84 19.21
N ASN A 320 -22.53 47.63 19.13
CA ASN A 320 -23.06 48.39 20.25
C ASN A 320 -23.60 47.48 21.35
N ASP A 321 -24.36 46.43 20.99
CA ASP A 321 -24.87 45.44 21.95
C ASP A 321 -23.72 44.68 22.62
N PHE A 322 -22.67 44.32 21.86
CA PHE A 322 -21.49 43.64 22.38
C PHE A 322 -20.70 44.54 23.36
N LYS A 323 -20.54 45.86 23.08
CA LYS A 323 -19.88 46.79 23.96
C LYS A 323 -20.60 46.92 25.30
N ILE A 324 -21.94 46.91 25.33
CA ILE A 324 -22.71 46.90 26.56
C ILE A 324 -22.41 45.65 27.39
N THR A 325 -22.32 44.50 26.74
CA THR A 325 -22.07 43.21 27.41
C THR A 325 -20.62 43.07 27.90
N TYR A 326 -19.66 43.61 27.15
CA TYR A 326 -18.22 43.51 27.42
C TYR A 326 -17.56 44.92 27.50
N PRO A 327 -17.86 45.74 28.50
CA PRO A 327 -17.43 47.17 28.56
C PRO A 327 -15.92 47.37 28.70
N LYS A 328 -15.17 46.31 29.06
CA LYS A 328 -13.71 46.36 29.21
C LYS A 328 -12.96 46.12 27.90
N ILE A 329 -13.64 45.66 26.85
CA ILE A 329 -13.02 45.36 25.56
C ILE A 329 -13.03 46.61 24.67
N ASN A 330 -11.88 46.95 24.13
CA ASN A 330 -11.73 48.05 23.18
C ASN A 330 -12.11 47.55 21.77
N ILE A 331 -13.27 47.99 21.24
CA ILE A 331 -13.70 47.60 19.89
C ILE A 331 -13.49 48.75 18.93
N LYS A 332 -12.63 48.52 17.93
CA LYS A 332 -12.38 49.42 16.80
C LYS A 332 -13.16 48.95 15.58
N THR A 333 -13.73 49.89 14.83
CA THR A 333 -14.45 49.60 13.58
C THR A 333 -13.84 50.38 12.42
N ASP A 334 -13.60 49.70 11.30
CA ASP A 334 -13.11 50.30 10.06
C ASP A 334 -14.00 49.79 8.91
N PHE A 335 -15.12 50.47 8.68
CA PHE A 335 -16.10 50.12 7.67
C PHE A 335 -15.86 50.92 6.38
N LYS A 336 -15.20 50.29 5.39
CA LYS A 336 -14.90 50.93 4.10
C LYS A 336 -16.05 50.89 3.08
N THR A 337 -17.20 50.30 3.47
CA THR A 337 -18.28 49.93 2.56
C THR A 337 -19.61 50.58 2.91
N GLN A 338 -19.62 51.91 2.90
CA GLN A 338 -20.87 52.68 3.17
C GLN A 338 -21.94 52.38 2.09
N LYS A 339 -23.17 51.98 2.53
CA LYS A 339 -24.38 51.72 1.73
C LYS A 339 -24.44 50.35 1.01
N THR A 340 -23.64 49.35 1.36
CA THR A 340 -23.81 48.00 0.79
C THR A 340 -25.03 47.32 1.42
N ASN A 341 -25.93 46.78 0.56
CA ASN A 341 -27.03 45.94 1.00
C ASN A 341 -26.67 44.51 0.78
N LEU A 342 -26.87 43.67 1.78
CA LEU A 342 -26.69 42.22 1.73
C LEU A 342 -28.05 41.53 1.84
N ILE A 343 -28.17 40.37 1.23
CA ILE A 343 -29.32 39.48 1.40
C ILE A 343 -28.91 38.40 2.39
N LEU A 344 -29.31 38.58 3.66
CA LEU A 344 -28.84 37.71 4.74
C LEU A 344 -29.95 37.44 5.77
N ASP A 345 -29.76 36.38 6.55
CA ASP A 345 -30.57 36.13 7.75
C ASP A 345 -29.89 36.78 8.96
N LYS A 346 -30.55 37.80 9.51
CA LYS A 346 -30.01 38.58 10.62
C LYS A 346 -29.76 37.76 11.87
N PHE A 347 -30.65 36.81 12.20
CA PHE A 347 -30.53 35.99 13.39
C PHE A 347 -29.29 35.11 13.32
N TYR A 348 -29.18 34.34 12.24
CA TYR A 348 -28.05 33.43 12.08
C TYR A 348 -26.72 34.17 11.91
N LEU A 349 -26.67 35.27 11.15
CA LEU A 349 -25.41 35.99 10.97
C LEU A 349 -24.96 36.70 12.27
N THR A 350 -25.91 37.24 13.06
CA THR A 350 -25.64 37.79 14.40
C THR A 350 -25.03 36.69 15.27
N THR A 351 -25.62 35.49 15.29
CA THR A 351 -25.12 34.36 16.06
C THR A 351 -23.68 33.98 15.63
N ALA A 352 -23.40 33.98 14.34
CA ALA A 352 -22.04 33.67 13.85
C ALA A 352 -21.02 34.72 14.29
N LEU A 353 -21.34 36.00 14.15
CA LEU A 353 -20.47 37.11 14.57
C LEU A 353 -20.23 37.11 16.07
N LEU A 354 -21.27 36.95 16.89
CA LEU A 354 -21.13 36.85 18.34
C LEU A 354 -20.23 35.70 18.77
N ASN A 355 -20.35 34.51 18.13
CA ASN A 355 -19.45 33.39 18.42
C ASN A 355 -17.97 33.73 18.15
N VAL A 356 -17.66 34.51 17.10
CA VAL A 356 -16.30 34.95 16.81
C VAL A 356 -15.82 35.97 17.83
N LEU A 357 -16.66 37.00 18.15
CA LEU A 357 -16.34 38.02 19.11
C LEU A 357 -16.15 37.48 20.54
N GLU A 358 -17.03 36.57 20.98
CA GLU A 358 -16.91 35.92 22.28
C GLU A 358 -15.66 35.06 22.39
N ASN A 359 -15.25 34.39 21.29
CA ASN A 359 -13.99 33.67 21.27
C ASN A 359 -12.79 34.60 21.46
N ALA A 360 -12.76 35.78 20.84
CA ALA A 360 -11.71 36.77 21.06
C ALA A 360 -11.57 37.11 22.53
N VAL A 361 -12.68 37.48 23.20
CA VAL A 361 -12.70 37.80 24.66
C VAL A 361 -12.24 36.62 25.49
N LYS A 362 -12.74 35.43 25.19
CA LYS A 362 -12.46 34.20 25.91
C LYS A 362 -10.95 33.81 25.86
N TYR A 363 -10.30 34.14 24.78
CA TYR A 363 -8.87 33.82 24.58
C TYR A 363 -7.95 35.00 24.86
N GLY A 364 -8.41 35.96 25.69
CA GLY A 364 -7.59 36.98 26.33
C GLY A 364 -7.36 38.24 25.51
N SER A 365 -8.20 38.50 24.53
CA SER A 365 -8.14 39.75 23.77
C SER A 365 -8.53 40.93 24.62
N THR A 366 -7.82 42.05 24.44
CA THR A 366 -8.14 43.37 25.01
C THR A 366 -8.64 44.32 23.93
N THR A 367 -8.29 44.12 22.69
CA THR A 367 -8.70 44.94 21.56
C THR A 367 -9.21 44.03 20.42
N ILE A 368 -10.39 44.36 19.92
CA ILE A 368 -10.97 43.69 18.74
C ILE A 368 -11.19 44.73 17.65
N THR A 369 -10.70 44.45 16.43
CA THR A 369 -10.91 45.35 15.29
C THR A 369 -11.80 44.65 14.27
N ILE A 370 -12.91 45.31 13.87
CA ILE A 370 -13.84 44.80 12.85
C ILE A 370 -13.67 45.65 11.60
N LYS A 371 -13.30 45.01 10.49
CA LYS A 371 -13.12 45.66 9.18
C LYS A 371 -14.10 45.12 8.15
N THR A 372 -14.56 45.96 7.25
CA THR A 372 -15.35 45.51 6.10
C THR A 372 -14.74 46.00 4.78
N GLU A 373 -14.74 45.15 3.79
CA GLU A 373 -14.29 45.48 2.42
C GLU A 373 -15.26 44.89 1.40
N LEU A 374 -15.47 45.58 0.30
CA LEU A 374 -16.22 45.12 -0.84
C LEU A 374 -15.26 44.99 -2.03
N SER A 375 -15.12 43.79 -2.56
CA SER A 375 -14.28 43.52 -3.72
C SER A 375 -15.09 42.71 -4.75
N GLN A 376 -15.29 43.30 -5.93
CA GLN A 376 -16.13 42.72 -6.98
C GLN A 376 -17.54 42.40 -6.42
N ASP A 377 -17.92 41.11 -6.38
CA ASP A 377 -19.23 40.65 -5.87
C ASP A 377 -19.12 39.97 -4.50
N GLN A 378 -18.07 40.29 -3.72
CA GLN A 378 -17.85 39.69 -2.40
C GLN A 378 -17.72 40.75 -1.32
N PHE A 379 -18.52 40.61 -0.27
CA PHE A 379 -18.45 41.42 0.91
C PHE A 379 -17.68 40.67 2.01
N SER A 380 -16.57 41.24 2.49
CA SER A 380 -15.77 40.67 3.56
C SER A 380 -16.01 41.33 4.90
N ILE A 381 -16.12 40.52 5.95
CA ILE A 381 -16.13 40.97 7.37
C ILE A 381 -14.93 40.30 8.02
N SER A 382 -13.95 41.10 8.43
CA SER A 382 -12.78 40.64 9.18
C SER A 382 -12.85 41.04 10.63
N VAL A 383 -12.70 40.08 11.53
CA VAL A 383 -12.61 40.28 12.98
C VAL A 383 -11.20 39.90 13.41
N GLU A 384 -10.43 40.91 13.83
CA GLU A 384 -9.03 40.76 14.27
C GLU A 384 -8.95 41.00 15.78
N ASP A 385 -8.30 40.12 16.52
CA ASP A 385 -8.08 40.18 17.97
C ASP A 385 -6.59 40.16 18.32
N ASP A 386 -6.23 40.67 19.48
CA ASP A 386 -4.88 40.68 20.07
C ASP A 386 -4.67 39.56 21.11
N GLY A 387 -5.42 38.49 21.05
CA GLY A 387 -5.36 37.35 21.96
C GLY A 387 -4.12 36.46 21.81
N ILE A 388 -4.17 35.28 22.46
CA ILE A 388 -3.02 34.34 22.51
C ILE A 388 -2.60 33.76 21.16
N GLY A 389 -3.43 33.87 20.12
CA GLY A 389 -3.16 33.26 18.81
C GLY A 389 -3.24 31.72 18.76
N ILE A 390 -3.08 31.17 17.56
CA ILE A 390 -3.31 29.77 17.27
C ILE A 390 -2.18 29.23 16.41
N GLU A 391 -1.58 28.09 16.78
CA GLU A 391 -0.55 27.39 16.01
C GLU A 391 -1.04 27.04 14.58
N LYS A 392 -0.19 27.23 13.58
CA LYS A 392 -0.53 27.07 12.17
C LYS A 392 -1.11 25.69 11.81
N ASN A 393 -0.58 24.62 12.41
CA ASN A 393 -1.04 23.24 12.20
C ASN A 393 -2.41 22.94 12.79
N LYS A 394 -2.94 23.80 13.68
CA LYS A 394 -4.24 23.66 14.34
C LYS A 394 -5.35 24.49 13.66
N GLN A 395 -4.99 25.48 12.85
CA GLN A 395 -5.95 26.41 12.24
C GLN A 395 -6.95 25.73 11.31
N SER A 396 -6.51 24.77 10.51
CA SER A 396 -7.39 24.02 9.61
C SER A 396 -8.42 23.14 10.31
N LEU A 397 -8.24 22.86 11.59
CA LEU A 397 -9.12 22.01 12.40
C LEU A 397 -10.13 22.79 13.23
N LEU A 398 -10.03 24.12 13.29
CA LEU A 398 -10.88 24.95 14.14
C LEU A 398 -12.37 24.89 13.80
N PHE A 399 -12.69 24.63 12.54
CA PHE A 399 -14.05 24.51 12.04
C PHE A 399 -14.57 23.05 12.06
N GLU A 400 -13.73 22.11 12.53
CA GLU A 400 -14.18 20.71 12.71
C GLU A 400 -15.07 20.61 13.94
N LYS A 401 -16.16 19.84 13.84
CA LYS A 401 -17.13 19.63 14.91
C LYS A 401 -16.46 19.07 16.16
N PHE A 402 -16.72 19.69 17.32
CA PHE A 402 -16.18 19.32 18.64
C PHE A 402 -14.67 19.55 18.82
N TYR A 403 -13.97 20.10 17.83
CA TYR A 403 -12.55 20.35 17.94
C TYR A 403 -12.25 21.50 18.91
N ARG A 404 -11.22 21.31 19.73
CA ARG A 404 -10.67 22.32 20.65
C ARG A 404 -9.16 22.26 20.62
N VAL A 405 -8.52 23.42 20.62
CA VAL A 405 -7.06 23.51 20.73
C VAL A 405 -6.68 23.16 22.17
N GLN A 406 -6.00 22.02 22.37
CA GLN A 406 -5.39 21.67 23.66
C GLN A 406 -4.04 22.38 23.75
N GLN A 407 -3.92 23.38 24.64
CA GLN A 407 -2.65 24.03 24.94
C GLN A 407 -2.40 23.91 26.46
N GLY A 408 -1.49 23.02 26.86
CA GLY A 408 -0.93 22.89 28.21
C GLY A 408 -1.96 23.02 29.34
N ASN A 409 -1.67 23.85 30.35
CA ASN A 409 -2.52 24.07 31.52
C ASN A 409 -3.77 24.96 31.29
N LEU A 410 -4.08 25.35 30.04
CA LEU A 410 -5.30 26.10 29.69
C LEU A 410 -6.58 25.23 29.67
N HIS A 411 -6.64 24.20 30.52
CA HIS A 411 -7.86 23.42 30.76
C HIS A 411 -9.06 24.24 31.26
N ASN A 412 -8.86 25.55 31.61
CA ASN A 412 -9.90 26.41 32.21
C ASN A 412 -10.78 27.19 31.21
N THR A 413 -10.55 27.11 29.91
CA THR A 413 -11.45 27.81 28.97
C THR A 413 -12.70 26.96 28.73
N LYS A 414 -13.82 27.34 29.30
CA LYS A 414 -15.14 26.69 29.20
C LYS A 414 -15.66 26.70 27.75
N GLY A 415 -16.30 25.60 27.28
CA GLY A 415 -17.00 25.59 26.02
C GLY A 415 -16.98 24.24 25.29
N LEU A 416 -17.97 24.01 24.42
CA LEU A 416 -18.28 22.73 23.82
C LEU A 416 -17.49 22.39 22.52
N GLY A 417 -16.74 23.36 21.95
CA GLY A 417 -16.08 23.22 20.66
C GLY A 417 -17.06 23.21 19.48
N LEU A 418 -18.21 23.84 19.64
CA LEU A 418 -19.26 23.90 18.63
C LEU A 418 -19.38 25.28 17.95
N GLY A 419 -18.92 26.35 18.61
CA GLY A 419 -19.14 27.73 18.14
C GLY A 419 -18.59 27.99 16.75
N LEU A 420 -17.31 27.72 16.51
CA LEU A 420 -16.70 27.92 15.17
C LEU A 420 -17.19 26.96 14.11
N TYR A 421 -17.52 25.70 14.45
CA TYR A 421 -18.21 24.82 13.54
C TYR A 421 -19.57 25.40 13.11
N TYR A 422 -20.34 25.97 14.05
CA TYR A 422 -21.62 26.58 13.76
C TYR A 422 -21.48 27.84 12.90
N VAL A 423 -20.43 28.64 13.15
CA VAL A 423 -20.06 29.78 12.28
C VAL A 423 -19.89 29.29 10.83
N ASP A 424 -19.09 28.25 10.62
CA ASP A 424 -18.83 27.67 9.27
C ASP A 424 -20.13 27.19 8.60
N GLN A 425 -21.02 26.52 9.34
CA GLN A 425 -22.30 26.04 8.81
C GLN A 425 -23.25 27.21 8.44
N ILE A 426 -23.34 28.24 9.26
CA ILE A 426 -24.13 29.43 8.97
C ILE A 426 -23.62 30.16 7.74
N ILE A 427 -22.31 30.34 7.63
CA ILE A 427 -21.71 31.05 6.51
C ILE A 427 -21.84 30.22 5.21
N LYS A 428 -21.72 28.92 5.26
CA LYS A 428 -22.00 28.03 4.12
C LYS A 428 -23.47 28.10 3.69
N ALA A 429 -24.42 28.13 4.62
CA ALA A 429 -25.84 28.32 4.29
C ALA A 429 -26.09 29.68 3.61
N HIS A 430 -25.33 30.71 3.94
CA HIS A 430 -25.33 32.00 3.22
C HIS A 430 -24.54 31.95 1.89
N GLN A 431 -24.03 30.80 1.47
CA GLN A 431 -23.18 30.61 0.27
C GLN A 431 -21.85 31.39 0.36
N GLY A 432 -21.39 31.65 1.57
CA GLY A 432 -20.12 32.28 1.88
C GLY A 432 -19.04 31.33 2.29
N THR A 433 -17.89 31.89 2.69
CA THR A 433 -16.75 31.14 3.24
C THR A 433 -16.21 31.85 4.46
N VAL A 434 -15.67 31.09 5.43
CA VAL A 434 -14.96 31.63 6.60
C VAL A 434 -13.54 31.07 6.59
N SER A 435 -12.60 31.95 6.91
CA SER A 435 -11.17 31.62 7.02
C SER A 435 -10.55 32.19 8.27
N VAL A 436 -9.38 31.68 8.67
CA VAL A 436 -8.63 32.11 9.83
C VAL A 436 -7.16 32.27 9.49
N VAL A 437 -6.56 33.35 9.97
CA VAL A 437 -5.11 33.58 9.95
C VAL A 437 -4.69 33.96 11.36
N SER A 438 -3.70 33.28 11.92
CA SER A 438 -3.27 33.53 13.31
C SER A 438 -1.79 33.17 13.47
N ASP A 439 -1.12 33.94 14.30
CA ASP A 439 0.23 33.66 14.80
C ASP A 439 0.20 33.57 16.34
N LEU A 440 0.88 32.57 16.87
CA LEU A 440 0.95 32.37 18.32
C LEU A 440 1.55 33.62 19.01
N GLY A 441 0.84 34.16 20.00
CA GLY A 441 1.24 35.36 20.74
C GLY A 441 0.97 36.67 20.02
N LYS A 442 0.33 36.68 18.82
CA LYS A 442 0.03 37.91 18.08
C LYS A 442 -1.47 38.14 17.84
N GLY A 443 -2.31 37.16 18.22
CA GLY A 443 -3.75 37.24 18.02
C GLY A 443 -4.26 36.46 16.82
N THR A 444 -5.53 36.67 16.50
CA THR A 444 -6.23 35.90 15.43
C THR A 444 -7.08 36.82 14.57
N GLN A 445 -7.11 36.57 13.27
CA GLN A 445 -8.02 37.22 12.34
C GLN A 445 -8.95 36.16 11.72
N PHE A 446 -10.25 36.33 11.94
CA PHE A 446 -11.29 35.60 11.22
C PHE A 446 -11.83 36.46 10.09
N THR A 447 -11.93 35.89 8.89
CA THR A 447 -12.49 36.59 7.72
C THR A 447 -13.69 35.81 7.17
N ILE A 448 -14.84 36.47 7.14
CA ILE A 448 -16.10 35.95 6.58
C ILE A 448 -16.32 36.62 5.23
N LEU A 449 -16.53 35.83 4.19
CA LEU A 449 -16.84 36.29 2.84
C LEU A 449 -18.28 35.93 2.50
N LEU A 450 -19.08 36.93 2.10
CA LEU A 450 -20.46 36.73 1.65
C LEU A 450 -20.62 37.25 0.22
N LYS A 451 -21.53 36.64 -0.54
CA LYS A 451 -21.92 37.17 -1.85
C LYS A 451 -22.86 38.36 -1.69
N VAL A 452 -22.68 39.39 -2.53
CA VAL A 452 -23.52 40.59 -2.57
C VAL A 452 -24.72 40.38 -3.49
#